data_922e0c753705c9347669c47e2e2ea5c2
#
_entry.id   922e0c753705c9347669c47e2e2ea5c2
#
_cell.length_a   1.000
_cell.length_b   1.000
_cell.length_c   1.000
_cell.angle_alpha   90.00
_cell.angle_beta   90.00
_cell.angle_gamma   90.00
#
_symmetry.space_group_name_H-M   'P 1'
#
loop_
_entity.id
_entity.type
_entity.pdbx_description
1 polymer ?
#
loop_
_entity_poly.entity_id
_entity_poly.type
_entity_poly.pdbx_seq_one_letter_code
_entity_poly.pdbx_strand_id
1 'polypeptide(L)'
;MKDISFDVMPGDIFFITGGSGCGKSTLLRVLMGLKAPQAGTVSFGDTPFWPGSDGDRLKVRRRTGVLFQQGALWSSMTLAENIALPLRQYTSLSDRDIRRQALLKLSLAGLTGFEDYYPSEISGGMRKRAGLARALALDPAILFLDEPSAGLDPVSAKLLDDLISELRDALGTTFVIVSHELASIYAIATNSIFLD
;
A
#
# COMPACT_ATOMS: atom_id res chain seq x y z
N MET A 1 3.73 -7.47 21.65
CA MET A 1 2.89 -8.47 20.95
C MET A 1 3.51 -9.84 21.16
N LYS A 2 2.71 -10.82 21.55
CA LYS A 2 3.10 -12.22 21.70
C LYS A 2 2.00 -13.08 21.09
N ASP A 3 2.40 -14.25 20.56
CA ASP A 3 1.47 -15.29 20.11
C ASP A 3 0.45 -14.83 19.04
N ILE A 4 0.91 -14.03 18.07
CA ILE A 4 0.11 -13.62 16.91
C ILE A 4 0.34 -14.61 15.79
N SER A 5 -0.75 -15.21 15.29
CA SER A 5 -0.73 -16.10 14.11
C SER A 5 -1.96 -15.80 13.26
N PHE A 6 -1.76 -15.56 11.96
CA PHE A 6 -2.83 -15.34 10.99
C PHE A 6 -2.32 -15.56 9.57
N ASP A 7 -3.25 -15.82 8.67
CA ASP A 7 -3.02 -15.94 7.26
C ASP A 7 -3.81 -14.85 6.50
N VAL A 8 -3.22 -14.35 5.41
CA VAL A 8 -3.87 -13.44 4.47
C VAL A 8 -3.96 -14.14 3.12
N MET A 9 -5.16 -14.31 2.62
CA MET A 9 -5.39 -15.02 1.36
C MET A 9 -5.23 -14.09 0.16
N PRO A 10 -4.81 -14.60 -1.01
CA PRO A 10 -4.79 -13.81 -2.23
C PRO A 10 -6.15 -13.16 -2.52
N GLY A 11 -6.16 -11.86 -2.82
CA GLY A 11 -7.37 -11.10 -3.08
C GLY A 11 -8.11 -10.61 -1.82
N ASP A 12 -7.56 -10.83 -0.62
CA ASP A 12 -8.12 -10.26 0.61
C ASP A 12 -7.93 -8.74 0.66
N ILE A 13 -8.90 -8.06 1.27
CA ILE A 13 -8.72 -6.77 1.93
C ILE A 13 -8.68 -7.08 3.43
N PHE A 14 -7.47 -7.32 3.94
CA PHE A 14 -7.23 -7.75 5.31
C PHE A 14 -6.92 -6.57 6.23
N PHE A 15 -7.71 -6.39 7.27
CA PHE A 15 -7.49 -5.32 8.25
C PHE A 15 -6.76 -5.80 9.50
N ILE A 16 -5.76 -5.02 9.93
CA ILE A 16 -5.11 -5.13 11.23
C ILE A 16 -5.64 -3.98 12.10
N THR A 17 -6.42 -4.31 13.11
CA THR A 17 -7.11 -3.35 13.97
C THR A 17 -6.66 -3.49 15.42
N GLY A 18 -7.09 -2.60 16.31
CA GLY A 18 -6.77 -2.64 17.73
C GLY A 18 -6.55 -1.26 18.33
N GLY A 19 -6.37 -1.20 19.64
CA GLY A 19 -6.18 0.05 20.39
C GLY A 19 -4.93 0.83 19.99
N SER A 20 -4.86 2.10 20.41
CA SER A 20 -3.65 2.90 20.20
C SER A 20 -2.48 2.28 20.99
N GLY A 21 -1.32 2.14 20.35
CA GLY A 21 -0.13 1.59 21.00
C GLY A 21 -0.06 0.06 21.07
N CYS A 22 -1.09 -0.71 20.67
CA CYS A 22 -1.07 -2.19 20.69
C CYS A 22 -0.05 -2.82 19.73
N GLY A 23 0.56 -2.03 18.83
CA GLY A 23 1.66 -2.49 17.97
C GLY A 23 1.34 -2.66 16.49
N LYS A 24 0.18 -2.25 15.99
CA LYS A 24 -0.24 -2.37 14.56
C LYS A 24 0.85 -1.93 13.58
N SER A 25 1.34 -0.70 13.72
CA SER A 25 2.41 -0.18 12.84
C SER A 25 3.74 -0.93 13.02
N THR A 26 4.00 -1.53 14.19
CA THR A 26 5.17 -2.40 14.39
C THR A 26 5.00 -3.71 13.62
N LEU A 27 3.84 -4.34 13.71
CA LEU A 27 3.52 -5.53 12.92
C LEU A 27 3.62 -5.25 11.43
N LEU A 28 3.01 -4.15 10.97
CA LEU A 28 3.08 -3.75 9.56
C LEU A 28 4.54 -3.57 9.09
N ARG A 29 5.41 -2.93 9.90
CA ARG A 29 6.84 -2.79 9.59
C ARG A 29 7.56 -4.14 9.50
N VAL A 30 7.16 -5.14 10.29
CA VAL A 30 7.69 -6.50 10.20
C VAL A 30 7.27 -7.14 8.89
N LEU A 31 6.01 -7.03 8.50
CA LEU A 31 5.47 -7.56 7.25
C LEU A 31 6.11 -6.91 6.02
N MET A 32 6.37 -5.60 6.07
CA MET A 32 7.08 -4.87 5.02
C MET A 32 8.60 -5.13 4.97
N GLY A 33 9.15 -5.83 5.96
CA GLY A 33 10.59 -6.08 6.05
C GLY A 33 11.42 -4.89 6.52
N LEU A 34 10.79 -3.90 7.14
CA LEU A 34 11.49 -2.73 7.71
C LEU A 34 12.02 -2.98 9.12
N LYS A 35 11.54 -4.05 9.78
CA LYS A 35 11.94 -4.45 11.12
C LYS A 35 11.91 -5.97 11.23
N ALA A 36 12.98 -6.59 11.74
CA ALA A 36 12.95 -8.01 12.04
C ALA A 36 12.07 -8.29 13.26
N PRO A 37 11.29 -9.40 13.27
CA PRO A 37 10.60 -9.85 14.48
C PRO A 37 11.61 -10.34 15.51
N GLN A 38 11.25 -10.25 16.79
CA GLN A 38 12.07 -10.82 17.89
C GLN A 38 12.01 -12.36 17.89
N ALA A 39 10.89 -12.91 17.49
CA ALA A 39 10.65 -14.36 17.35
C ALA A 39 9.49 -14.58 16.36
N GLY A 40 9.34 -15.84 15.91
CA GLY A 40 8.30 -16.20 14.95
C GLY A 40 8.77 -16.15 13.51
N THR A 41 7.84 -16.44 12.60
CA THR A 41 8.10 -16.54 11.15
C THR A 41 7.11 -15.70 10.36
N VAL A 42 7.54 -15.22 9.21
CA VAL A 42 6.67 -14.62 8.20
C VAL A 42 7.04 -15.23 6.86
N SER A 43 6.05 -15.65 6.08
CA SER A 43 6.24 -16.16 4.72
C SER A 43 5.28 -15.49 3.74
N PHE A 44 5.67 -15.45 2.47
CA PHE A 44 4.84 -15.01 1.35
C PHE A 44 4.73 -16.16 0.36
N GLY A 45 3.62 -16.90 0.41
CA GLY A 45 3.50 -18.22 -0.18
C GLY A 45 4.60 -19.11 0.37
N ASP A 46 5.33 -19.80 -0.51
CA ASP A 46 6.44 -20.69 -0.12
C ASP A 46 7.77 -19.95 0.15
N THR A 47 7.80 -18.62 0.02
CA THR A 47 9.04 -17.85 0.23
C THR A 47 9.16 -17.41 1.69
N PRO A 48 10.17 -17.91 2.45
CA PRO A 48 10.41 -17.45 3.81
C PRO A 48 10.90 -16.00 3.78
N PHE A 49 10.24 -15.13 4.56
CA PHE A 49 10.61 -13.73 4.67
C PHE A 49 11.38 -13.46 5.96
N TRP A 50 10.87 -14.01 7.07
CA TRP A 50 11.53 -14.03 8.37
C TRP A 50 11.43 -15.44 9.01
N PRO A 51 12.52 -16.13 9.35
CA PRO A 51 13.89 -15.83 8.91
C PRO A 51 14.05 -16.19 7.43
N GLY A 52 14.66 -15.30 6.67
CA GLY A 52 14.93 -15.50 5.25
C GLY A 52 16.25 -14.82 4.85
N SER A 53 16.78 -15.16 3.69
CA SER A 53 17.95 -14.49 3.13
C SER A 53 17.62 -13.08 2.65
N ASP A 54 18.64 -12.22 2.47
CA ASP A 54 18.43 -10.91 1.84
C ASP A 54 17.89 -11.03 0.42
N GLY A 55 18.27 -12.09 -0.30
CA GLY A 55 17.76 -12.38 -1.63
C GLY A 55 16.25 -12.70 -1.62
N ASP A 56 15.78 -13.47 -0.65
CA ASP A 56 14.36 -13.80 -0.52
C ASP A 56 13.55 -12.57 -0.14
N ARG A 57 14.05 -11.77 0.82
CA ARG A 57 13.42 -10.49 1.18
C ARG A 57 13.35 -9.54 -0.01
N LEU A 58 14.38 -9.46 -0.85
CA LEU A 58 14.37 -8.64 -2.05
C LEU A 58 13.33 -9.10 -3.07
N LYS A 59 13.19 -10.42 -3.28
CA LYS A 59 12.15 -10.99 -4.16
C LYS A 59 10.75 -10.58 -3.71
N VAL A 60 10.47 -10.70 -2.41
CA VAL A 60 9.18 -10.31 -1.83
C VAL A 60 8.95 -8.81 -1.98
N ARG A 61 9.92 -7.96 -1.59
CA ARG A 61 9.79 -6.49 -1.67
C ARG A 61 9.49 -5.98 -3.09
N ARG A 62 10.02 -6.63 -4.12
CA ARG A 62 9.72 -6.29 -5.52
C ARG A 62 8.27 -6.60 -5.93
N ARG A 63 7.60 -7.46 -5.19
CA ARG A 63 6.20 -7.86 -5.41
C ARG A 63 5.23 -7.21 -4.43
N THR A 64 5.72 -6.28 -3.61
CA THR A 64 4.92 -5.55 -2.63
C THR A 64 4.99 -4.06 -2.86
N GLY A 65 3.89 -3.37 -2.60
CA GLY A 65 3.82 -1.92 -2.61
C GLY A 65 3.43 -1.39 -1.23
N VAL A 66 3.74 -0.13 -0.95
CA VAL A 66 3.47 0.48 0.36
C VAL A 66 2.89 1.87 0.20
N LEU A 67 1.77 2.12 0.88
CA LEU A 67 1.23 3.45 1.12
C LEU A 67 1.40 3.80 2.60
N PHE A 68 2.25 4.78 2.88
CA PHE A 68 2.43 5.33 4.22
C PHE A 68 1.34 6.36 4.57
N GLN A 69 1.12 6.59 5.84
CA GLN A 69 0.05 7.43 6.38
C GLN A 69 -0.06 8.82 5.71
N GLN A 70 1.04 9.46 5.33
CA GLN A 70 1.04 10.76 4.66
C GLN A 70 1.20 10.69 3.13
N GLY A 71 1.06 9.49 2.52
CA GLY A 71 1.30 9.27 1.09
C GLY A 71 2.79 9.21 0.71
N ALA A 72 3.67 9.85 1.49
CA ALA A 72 5.13 9.90 1.33
C ALA A 72 5.61 10.32 -0.08
N LEU A 73 4.83 11.16 -0.78
CA LEU A 73 5.23 11.70 -2.08
C LEU A 73 6.39 12.68 -1.93
N TRP A 74 7.31 12.67 -2.89
CA TRP A 74 8.36 13.67 -2.99
C TRP A 74 7.77 15.01 -3.43
N SER A 75 7.89 16.03 -2.58
CA SER A 75 7.30 17.36 -2.81
C SER A 75 7.92 18.12 -3.98
N SER A 76 9.16 17.80 -4.34
CA SER A 76 9.91 18.39 -5.45
C SER A 76 9.66 17.71 -6.80
N MET A 77 8.79 16.69 -6.84
CA MET A 77 8.45 15.93 -8.04
C MET A 77 6.97 16.08 -8.35
N THR A 78 6.60 16.10 -9.63
CA THR A 78 5.21 16.01 -10.07
C THR A 78 4.61 14.65 -9.69
N LEU A 79 3.29 14.50 -9.84
CA LEU A 79 2.65 13.20 -9.56
C LEU A 79 3.17 12.12 -10.51
N ALA A 80 3.29 12.42 -11.80
CA ALA A 80 3.84 11.47 -12.77
C ALA A 80 5.28 11.07 -12.43
N GLU A 81 6.13 12.01 -12.02
CA GLU A 81 7.51 11.73 -11.63
C GLU A 81 7.59 10.87 -10.35
N ASN A 82 6.72 11.11 -9.38
CA ASN A 82 6.62 10.29 -8.17
C ASN A 82 6.32 8.83 -8.51
N ILE A 83 5.41 8.58 -9.44
CA ILE A 83 5.03 7.21 -9.86
C ILE A 83 6.09 6.61 -10.77
N ALA A 84 6.76 7.41 -11.59
CA ALA A 84 7.87 6.96 -12.45
C ALA A 84 9.10 6.50 -11.66
N LEU A 85 9.30 6.99 -10.43
CA LEU A 85 10.50 6.73 -9.64
C LEU A 85 10.77 5.22 -9.43
N PRO A 86 9.84 4.41 -8.89
CA PRO A 86 10.06 2.96 -8.75
C PRO A 86 10.24 2.26 -10.11
N LEU A 87 9.56 2.71 -11.16
CA LEU A 87 9.71 2.14 -12.51
C LEU A 87 11.14 2.34 -13.05
N ARG A 88 11.70 3.55 -12.89
CA ARG A 88 13.10 3.85 -13.28
C ARG A 88 14.10 3.02 -12.49
N GLN A 89 13.83 2.77 -11.22
CA GLN A 89 14.77 2.07 -10.34
C GLN A 89 14.77 0.54 -10.55
N TYR A 90 13.62 -0.05 -10.88
CA TYR A 90 13.45 -1.50 -10.85
C TYR A 90 13.09 -2.14 -12.19
N THR A 91 12.98 -1.37 -13.26
CA THR A 91 12.69 -1.87 -14.61
C THR A 91 13.71 -1.35 -15.64
N SER A 92 13.74 -1.99 -16.80
CA SER A 92 14.52 -1.55 -17.98
C SER A 92 13.65 -0.85 -19.02
N LEU A 93 12.48 -0.33 -18.63
CA LEU A 93 11.57 0.37 -19.52
C LEU A 93 12.20 1.68 -20.06
N SER A 94 11.82 2.05 -21.28
CA SER A 94 12.17 3.36 -21.83
C SER A 94 11.47 4.50 -21.05
N ASP A 95 12.03 5.72 -21.08
CA ASP A 95 11.37 6.88 -20.43
C ASP A 95 9.95 7.12 -20.97
N ARG A 96 9.72 6.85 -22.25
CA ARG A 96 8.40 6.93 -22.87
C ARG A 96 7.42 5.92 -22.23
N ASP A 97 7.86 4.67 -22.04
CA ASP A 97 7.02 3.62 -21.48
C ASP A 97 6.79 3.86 -19.97
N ILE A 98 7.83 4.32 -19.25
CA ILE A 98 7.72 4.74 -17.85
C ILE A 98 6.66 5.83 -17.69
N ARG A 99 6.70 6.89 -18.53
CA ARG A 99 5.68 7.95 -18.49
C ARG A 99 4.29 7.39 -18.78
N ARG A 100 4.16 6.52 -19.79
CA ARG A 100 2.88 5.86 -20.12
C ARG A 100 2.33 5.05 -18.94
N GLN A 101 3.18 4.27 -18.27
CA GLN A 101 2.79 3.51 -17.08
C GLN A 101 2.39 4.43 -15.93
N ALA A 102 3.13 5.51 -15.67
CA ALA A 102 2.80 6.47 -14.63
C ALA A 102 1.43 7.12 -14.88
N LEU A 103 1.13 7.51 -16.11
CA LEU A 103 -0.18 8.05 -16.49
C LEU A 103 -1.31 7.02 -16.30
N LEU A 104 -1.07 5.76 -16.65
CA LEU A 104 -2.03 4.69 -16.42
C LEU A 104 -2.34 4.51 -14.92
N LYS A 105 -1.29 4.51 -14.05
CA LYS A 105 -1.49 4.38 -12.61
C LYS A 105 -2.22 5.57 -11.99
N LEU A 106 -1.97 6.79 -12.50
CA LEU A 106 -2.73 7.98 -12.11
C LEU A 106 -4.19 7.88 -12.54
N SER A 107 -4.45 7.41 -13.75
CA SER A 107 -5.81 7.20 -14.24
C SER A 107 -6.57 6.18 -13.37
N LEU A 108 -5.94 5.05 -13.02
CA LEU A 108 -6.51 4.06 -12.11
C LEU A 108 -6.85 4.65 -10.73
N ALA A 109 -6.08 5.64 -10.26
CA ALA A 109 -6.33 6.35 -9.01
C ALA A 109 -7.32 7.53 -9.16
N GLY A 110 -7.96 7.71 -10.32
CA GLY A 110 -8.88 8.80 -10.60
C GLY A 110 -8.20 10.18 -10.61
N LEU A 111 -6.96 10.25 -11.10
CA LEU A 111 -6.15 11.47 -11.14
C LEU A 111 -5.71 11.83 -12.56
N THR A 112 -6.50 11.48 -13.56
CA THR A 112 -6.28 11.91 -14.96
C THR A 112 -6.34 13.43 -15.05
N GLY A 113 -5.35 14.05 -15.71
CA GLY A 113 -5.23 15.51 -15.85
C GLY A 113 -4.45 16.18 -14.72
N PHE A 114 -3.98 15.43 -13.71
CA PHE A 114 -3.16 15.94 -12.61
C PHE A 114 -1.70 15.50 -12.67
N GLU A 115 -1.26 14.96 -13.79
CA GLU A 115 0.03 14.32 -13.96
C GLU A 115 1.21 15.25 -13.66
N ASP A 116 1.09 16.49 -14.08
CA ASP A 116 2.14 17.51 -13.98
C ASP A 116 1.98 18.41 -12.72
N TYR A 117 0.99 18.11 -11.84
CA TYR A 117 0.81 18.80 -10.56
C TYR A 117 1.80 18.28 -9.52
N TYR A 118 2.19 19.17 -8.61
CA TYR A 118 2.98 18.83 -7.44
C TYR A 118 2.09 18.42 -6.26
N PRO A 119 2.60 17.63 -5.30
CA PRO A 119 1.82 17.23 -4.11
C PRO A 119 1.24 18.39 -3.30
N SER A 120 1.87 19.58 -3.34
CA SER A 120 1.38 20.79 -2.66
C SER A 120 0.16 21.43 -3.32
N GLU A 121 -0.11 21.11 -4.58
CA GLU A 121 -1.18 21.73 -5.38
C GLU A 121 -2.49 20.95 -5.36
N ILE A 122 -2.52 19.80 -4.68
CA ILE A 122 -3.66 18.89 -4.64
C ILE A 122 -4.18 18.66 -3.21
N SER A 123 -5.42 18.19 -3.10
CA SER A 123 -6.06 17.91 -1.81
C SER A 123 -5.40 16.73 -1.05
N GLY A 124 -5.71 16.59 0.25
CA GLY A 124 -5.25 15.46 1.06
C GLY A 124 -5.67 14.10 0.50
N GLY A 125 -6.92 13.98 0.09
CA GLY A 125 -7.44 12.76 -0.54
C GLY A 125 -6.76 12.44 -1.87
N MET A 126 -6.50 13.45 -2.70
CA MET A 126 -5.74 13.28 -3.94
C MET A 126 -4.30 12.84 -3.66
N ARG A 127 -3.63 13.38 -2.63
CA ARG A 127 -2.28 12.93 -2.23
C ARG A 127 -2.27 11.45 -1.83
N LYS A 128 -3.28 10.99 -1.09
CA LYS A 128 -3.42 9.56 -0.71
C LYS A 128 -3.59 8.68 -1.96
N ARG A 129 -4.46 9.07 -2.88
CA ARG A 129 -4.69 8.34 -4.14
C ARG A 129 -3.43 8.33 -5.03
N ALA A 130 -2.69 9.42 -5.12
CA ALA A 130 -1.41 9.47 -5.83
C ALA A 130 -0.34 8.58 -5.15
N GLY A 131 -0.31 8.54 -3.81
CA GLY A 131 0.54 7.62 -3.05
C GLY A 131 0.19 6.15 -3.33
N LEU A 132 -1.11 5.83 -3.43
CA LEU A 132 -1.59 4.51 -3.82
C LEU A 132 -1.19 4.18 -5.27
N ALA A 133 -1.34 5.11 -6.21
CA ALA A 133 -0.88 4.94 -7.59
C ALA A 133 0.62 4.63 -7.67
N ARG A 134 1.45 5.30 -6.85
CA ARG A 134 2.88 5.01 -6.76
C ARG A 134 3.15 3.63 -6.16
N ALA A 135 2.40 3.22 -5.13
CA ALA A 135 2.53 1.89 -4.55
C ALA A 135 2.19 0.79 -5.57
N LEU A 136 1.29 1.08 -6.52
CA LEU A 136 0.89 0.20 -7.63
C LEU A 136 1.85 0.21 -8.82
N ALA A 137 2.89 1.05 -8.84
CA ALA A 137 3.70 1.28 -10.04
C ALA A 137 4.33 0.02 -10.64
N LEU A 138 4.72 -0.95 -9.80
CA LEU A 138 5.36 -2.21 -10.19
C LEU A 138 4.39 -3.40 -10.26
N ASP A 139 3.08 -3.17 -10.33
CA ASP A 139 2.04 -4.21 -10.32
C ASP A 139 2.23 -5.22 -9.17
N PRO A 140 2.28 -4.75 -7.91
CA PRO A 140 2.53 -5.60 -6.77
C PRO A 140 1.39 -6.59 -6.54
N ALA A 141 1.72 -7.80 -6.08
CA ALA A 141 0.73 -8.79 -5.66
C ALA A 141 0.08 -8.41 -4.31
N ILE A 142 0.81 -7.66 -3.48
CA ILE A 142 0.36 -7.26 -2.14
C ILE A 142 0.65 -5.77 -1.91
N LEU A 143 -0.34 -5.05 -1.38
CA LEU A 143 -0.22 -3.66 -0.94
C LEU A 143 -0.38 -3.56 0.58
N PHE A 144 0.59 -2.92 1.22
CA PHE A 144 0.53 -2.55 2.63
C PHE A 144 0.12 -1.09 2.76
N LEU A 145 -0.92 -0.82 3.52
CA LEU A 145 -1.44 0.53 3.75
C LEU A 145 -1.44 0.84 5.25
N ASP A 146 -0.76 1.92 5.62
CA ASP A 146 -0.70 2.40 7.01
C ASP A 146 -1.63 3.60 7.17
N GLU A 147 -2.79 3.39 7.83
CA GLU A 147 -3.84 4.40 8.10
C GLU A 147 -4.21 5.22 6.84
N PRO A 148 -4.66 4.57 5.75
CA PRO A 148 -4.83 5.22 4.46
C PRO A 148 -5.88 6.34 4.48
N SER A 149 -6.98 6.19 5.23
CA SER A 149 -8.09 7.15 5.35
C SER A 149 -7.89 8.19 6.46
N ALA A 150 -6.84 8.04 7.29
CA ALA A 150 -6.62 8.94 8.42
C ALA A 150 -6.49 10.41 7.98
N GLY A 151 -7.28 11.29 8.62
CA GLY A 151 -7.28 12.73 8.35
C GLY A 151 -8.00 13.15 7.07
N LEU A 152 -8.73 12.25 6.42
CA LEU A 152 -9.62 12.57 5.31
C LEU A 152 -11.03 12.92 5.82
N ASP A 153 -11.74 13.74 5.06
CA ASP A 153 -13.16 13.90 5.23
C ASP A 153 -13.91 12.62 4.81
N PRO A 154 -15.16 12.40 5.28
CA PRO A 154 -15.89 11.16 5.02
C PRO A 154 -16.08 10.83 3.53
N VAL A 155 -16.23 11.84 2.67
CA VAL A 155 -16.40 11.64 1.23
C VAL A 155 -15.08 11.16 0.60
N SER A 156 -13.98 11.82 0.93
CA SER A 156 -12.65 11.44 0.46
C SER A 156 -12.22 10.05 0.98
N ALA A 157 -12.58 9.70 2.23
CA ALA A 157 -12.33 8.38 2.79
C ALA A 157 -13.09 7.30 2.02
N LYS A 158 -14.40 7.52 1.78
CA LYS A 158 -15.22 6.60 0.99
C LYS A 158 -14.68 6.42 -0.43
N LEU A 159 -14.29 7.50 -1.12
CA LEU A 159 -13.69 7.41 -2.44
C LEU A 159 -12.40 6.58 -2.46
N LEU A 160 -11.60 6.63 -1.39
CA LEU A 160 -10.41 5.80 -1.27
C LEU A 160 -10.75 4.33 -1.02
N ASP A 161 -11.76 4.05 -0.19
CA ASP A 161 -12.25 2.70 0.09
C ASP A 161 -12.83 2.05 -1.18
N ASP A 162 -13.67 2.79 -1.93
CA ASP A 162 -14.23 2.33 -3.21
C ASP A 162 -13.08 2.01 -4.20
N LEU A 163 -12.07 2.88 -4.31
CA LEU A 163 -10.90 2.65 -5.15
C LEU A 163 -10.11 1.39 -4.74
N ILE A 164 -9.90 1.14 -3.45
CA ILE A 164 -9.22 -0.07 -2.95
C ILE A 164 -10.01 -1.32 -3.39
N SER A 165 -11.33 -1.30 -3.26
CA SER A 165 -12.21 -2.40 -3.67
C SER A 165 -12.15 -2.65 -5.18
N GLU A 166 -12.23 -1.59 -5.98
CA GLU A 166 -12.13 -1.66 -7.44
C GLU A 166 -10.77 -2.23 -7.90
N LEU A 167 -9.69 -1.79 -7.29
CA LEU A 167 -8.33 -2.28 -7.59
C LEU A 167 -8.18 -3.75 -7.22
N ARG A 168 -8.73 -4.20 -6.08
CA ARG A 168 -8.76 -5.62 -5.73
C ARG A 168 -9.49 -6.44 -6.78
N ASP A 169 -10.69 -5.99 -7.17
CA ASP A 169 -11.55 -6.73 -8.10
C ASP A 169 -10.96 -6.77 -9.52
N ALA A 170 -10.38 -5.66 -9.97
CA ALA A 170 -9.82 -5.54 -11.31
C ALA A 170 -8.42 -6.18 -11.47
N LEU A 171 -7.58 -6.13 -10.43
CA LEU A 171 -6.17 -6.55 -10.51
C LEU A 171 -5.88 -7.82 -9.71
N GLY A 172 -6.80 -8.28 -8.87
CA GLY A 172 -6.56 -9.41 -7.96
C GLY A 172 -5.54 -9.09 -6.85
N THR A 173 -5.25 -7.81 -6.62
CA THR A 173 -4.26 -7.37 -5.63
C THR A 173 -4.77 -7.62 -4.21
N THR A 174 -3.90 -8.15 -3.36
CA THR A 174 -4.17 -8.33 -1.92
C THR A 174 -3.82 -7.06 -1.16
N PHE A 175 -4.67 -6.63 -0.25
CA PHE A 175 -4.45 -5.46 0.60
C PHE A 175 -4.29 -5.86 2.06
N VAL A 176 -3.25 -5.36 2.73
CA VAL A 176 -3.06 -5.47 4.18
C VAL A 176 -3.09 -4.06 4.75
N ILE A 177 -4.13 -3.73 5.49
CA ILE A 177 -4.45 -2.36 5.91
C ILE A 177 -4.40 -2.27 7.44
N VAL A 178 -3.56 -1.39 7.96
CA VAL A 178 -3.66 -0.97 9.36
C VAL A 178 -4.61 0.21 9.42
N SER A 179 -5.69 0.08 10.19
CA SER A 179 -6.62 1.17 10.45
C SER A 179 -7.38 0.99 11.75
N HIS A 180 -7.89 2.09 12.27
CA HIS A 180 -8.85 2.15 13.38
C HIS A 180 -10.20 2.74 12.93
N GLU A 181 -10.38 3.06 11.66
CA GLU A 181 -11.59 3.63 11.07
C GLU A 181 -12.62 2.54 10.83
N LEU A 182 -13.60 2.42 11.74
CA LEU A 182 -14.64 1.38 11.67
C LEU A 182 -15.46 1.45 10.39
N ALA A 183 -15.73 2.65 9.87
CA ALA A 183 -16.49 2.83 8.64
C ALA A 183 -15.82 2.10 7.46
N SER A 184 -14.52 2.27 7.26
CA SER A 184 -13.75 1.58 6.21
C SER A 184 -13.72 0.08 6.45
N ILE A 185 -13.49 -0.36 7.70
CA ILE A 185 -13.44 -1.79 8.03
C ILE A 185 -14.77 -2.48 7.66
N TYR A 186 -15.92 -1.92 8.08
CA TYR A 186 -17.23 -2.48 7.76
C TYR A 186 -17.58 -2.39 6.28
N ALA A 187 -17.04 -1.40 5.56
CA ALA A 187 -17.35 -1.20 4.16
C ALA A 187 -16.63 -2.18 3.22
N ILE A 188 -15.33 -2.42 3.48
CA ILE A 188 -14.49 -3.12 2.48
C ILE A 188 -13.69 -4.31 3.01
N ALA A 189 -13.65 -4.58 4.32
CA ALA A 189 -12.88 -5.71 4.84
C ALA A 189 -13.45 -7.06 4.39
N THR A 190 -12.58 -7.93 3.87
CA THR A 190 -12.91 -9.35 3.65
C THR A 190 -12.56 -10.18 4.88
N ASN A 191 -11.52 -9.79 5.60
CA ASN A 191 -11.04 -10.44 6.80
C ASN A 191 -10.31 -9.45 7.71
N SER A 192 -10.15 -9.76 9.00
CA SER A 192 -9.47 -8.87 9.92
C SER A 192 -8.91 -9.60 11.14
N ILE A 193 -7.90 -8.97 11.78
CA ILE A 193 -7.39 -9.36 13.09
C ILE A 193 -7.45 -8.16 14.03
N PHE A 194 -7.86 -8.41 15.27
CA PHE A 194 -7.84 -7.41 16.33
C PHE A 194 -6.64 -7.69 17.25
N LEU A 195 -5.78 -6.68 17.43
CA LEU A 195 -4.63 -6.71 18.33
C LEU A 195 -5.03 -6.08 19.67
N ASP A 196 -4.83 -6.84 20.73
CA ASP A 196 -5.10 -6.43 22.10
C ASP A 196 -3.80 -6.16 22.87
#